data_bb643bd1aeadeded48ccf3a144eb3873
#
_entry.id   bb643bd1aeadeded48ccf3a144eb3873
#
_cell.length_a   1.000
_cell.length_b   1.000
_cell.length_c   1.000
_cell.angle_alpha   90.00
_cell.angle_beta   90.00
_cell.angle_gamma   90.00
#
_symmetry.space_group_name_H-M   'P 1'
#
loop_
_entity.id
_entity.type
_entity.pdbx_description
1 polymer ?
#
loop_
_entity_poly.entity_id
_entity_poly.type
_entity_poly.pdbx_seq_one_letter_code
_entity_poly.pdbx_strand_id
1 'polypeptide(L)'
;MPILNNSSVQILFGKGDICVSVSCSKERDSGAIQFTKIDPEPVGTKLEATKMLNLNDAPVTLGFNKVESLDVVIEQLLKLRHIMSGEGEYEWTASGRILDKN
;
A
#
# COMPACT_ATOMS: atom_id res chain seq x y z
N MET A 1 9.42 -9.75 -12.73
CA MET A 1 9.70 -10.11 -11.93
C MET A 1 9.56 -9.38 -10.90
N PRO A 2 8.96 -9.57 -10.34
CA PRO A 2 8.40 -8.67 -9.52
C PRO A 2 9.10 -8.36 -8.25
N ILE A 3 9.74 -9.23 -7.63
CA ILE A 3 10.44 -8.96 -6.38
C ILE A 3 11.90 -9.29 -6.58
N LEU A 4 12.75 -8.26 -6.52
CA LEU A 4 14.16 -8.39 -6.82
C LEU A 4 15.06 -8.33 -5.60
N ASN A 5 14.46 -8.26 -4.40
CA ASN A 5 15.23 -8.19 -3.17
C ASN A 5 15.54 -9.56 -2.63
N ASN A 6 16.75 -9.69 -2.06
CA ASN A 6 17.14 -10.89 -1.35
C ASN A 6 16.70 -10.87 0.11
N SER A 7 16.09 -9.78 0.56
CA SER A 7 15.59 -9.64 1.92
C SER A 7 14.18 -9.09 1.90
N SER A 8 13.45 -9.25 3.00
CA SER A 8 12.10 -8.73 3.11
C SER A 8 12.08 -7.21 3.12
N VAL A 9 11.07 -6.65 2.49
CA VAL A 9 10.78 -5.22 2.59
C VAL A 9 9.51 -5.07 3.40
N GLN A 10 9.55 -4.26 4.45
CA GLN A 10 8.38 -4.00 5.28
C GLN A 10 8.19 -2.51 5.46
N ILE A 11 6.94 -2.06 5.37
CA ILE A 11 6.57 -0.71 5.68
C ILE A 11 5.50 -0.78 6.76
N LEU A 12 5.82 -0.26 7.96
CA LEU A 12 4.88 -0.28 9.06
C LEU A 12 4.19 1.05 9.18
N PHE A 13 2.89 1.02 9.07
CA PHE A 13 2.04 2.19 9.26
C PHE A 13 1.47 2.18 10.67
N GLY A 14 1.16 3.33 11.19
CA GLY A 14 0.53 3.45 12.50
C GLY A 14 1.19 4.48 13.40
N LYS A 15 2.32 5.04 12.97
CA LYS A 15 3.03 6.07 13.72
C LYS A 15 2.90 7.46 13.11
N GLY A 16 2.21 7.57 11.96
CA GLY A 16 2.05 8.84 11.28
C GLY A 16 3.32 9.37 10.64
N ASP A 17 4.28 8.50 10.36
CA ASP A 17 5.57 8.89 9.81
C ASP A 17 5.78 8.44 8.37
N ILE A 18 4.73 8.01 7.69
CA ILE A 18 4.80 7.61 6.28
C ILE A 18 3.87 8.49 5.46
N CYS A 19 4.44 9.17 4.48
CA CYS A 19 3.67 9.92 3.50
C CYS A 19 3.40 9.02 2.30
N VAL A 20 2.15 8.97 1.87
CA VAL A 20 1.74 8.19 0.70
C VAL A 20 1.32 9.18 -0.37
N SER A 21 1.90 9.07 -1.55
CA SER A 21 1.56 9.96 -2.65
C SER A 21 1.40 9.17 -3.94
N VAL A 22 0.66 9.73 -4.88
CA VAL A 22 0.33 9.05 -6.13
C VAL A 22 0.82 9.85 -7.32
N SER A 23 1.11 9.12 -8.39
CA SER A 23 1.50 9.71 -9.66
C SER A 23 0.85 8.89 -10.77
N CYS A 24 0.61 9.50 -11.88
CA CYS A 24 0.00 8.83 -13.02
C CYS A 24 0.58 9.43 -14.30
N SER A 25 0.72 8.60 -15.31
CA SER A 25 1.16 9.07 -16.61
C SER A 25 0.11 10.02 -17.20
N LYS A 26 0.53 10.86 -18.12
CA LYS A 26 -0.36 11.81 -18.77
C LYS A 26 -1.48 11.08 -19.54
N GLU A 27 -1.15 9.94 -20.10
CA GLU A 27 -2.09 9.10 -20.85
C GLU A 27 -2.99 8.27 -19.94
N ARG A 28 -2.72 8.26 -18.63
CA ARG A 28 -3.48 7.53 -17.63
C ARG A 28 -3.41 6.00 -17.79
N ASP A 29 -2.35 5.51 -18.43
CA ASP A 29 -2.19 4.07 -18.65
C ASP A 29 -1.23 3.42 -17.67
N SER A 30 -0.56 4.21 -16.86
CA SER A 30 0.31 3.69 -15.80
C SER A 30 0.30 4.63 -14.61
N GLY A 31 0.48 4.08 -13.44
CA GLY A 31 0.49 4.87 -12.22
C GLY A 31 1.42 4.29 -11.19
N ALA A 32 1.63 5.04 -10.12
CA ALA A 32 2.50 4.61 -9.04
C ALA A 32 2.02 5.19 -7.71
N ILE A 33 2.31 4.45 -6.65
CA ILE A 33 2.13 4.91 -5.27
C ILE A 33 3.51 4.91 -4.63
N GLN A 34 3.88 6.02 -4.03
CA GLN A 34 5.17 6.16 -3.36
C GLN A 34 4.98 6.31 -1.87
N PHE A 35 5.88 5.69 -1.12
CA PHE A 35 5.89 5.74 0.33
C PHE A 35 7.18 6.42 0.76
N THR A 36 7.07 7.51 1.51
CA THR A 36 8.21 8.31 1.93
C THR A 36 8.14 8.52 3.43
N LYS A 37 9.28 8.39 4.09
CA LYS A 37 9.35 8.66 5.52
C LYS A 37 9.29 10.15 5.76
N ILE A 38 8.49 10.56 6.73
CA ILE A 38 8.35 11.97 7.13
C ILE A 38 8.42 12.06 8.65
N ASP A 39 8.45 13.28 9.18
CA ASP A 39 8.33 13.49 10.61
C ASP A 39 6.95 13.02 11.06
N PRO A 40 6.85 12.39 12.25
CA PRO A 40 5.56 11.85 12.69
C PRO A 40 4.47 12.90 12.78
N GLU A 41 3.29 12.55 12.27
CA GLU A 41 2.08 13.32 12.34
C GLU A 41 0.98 12.42 12.91
N PRO A 42 -0.12 12.96 13.43
CA PRO A 42 -1.21 12.09 13.89
C PRO A 42 -1.67 11.16 12.79
N VAL A 43 -1.92 9.89 13.15
CA VAL A 43 -2.37 8.89 12.19
C VAL A 43 -3.69 9.35 11.57
N GLY A 44 -3.80 9.25 10.26
CA GLY A 44 -4.97 9.72 9.53
C GLY A 44 -4.88 11.16 9.08
N THR A 45 -3.81 11.88 9.42
CA THR A 45 -3.59 13.23 8.91
C THR A 45 -3.47 13.20 7.40
N LYS A 46 -4.21 14.06 6.74
CA LYS A 46 -4.11 14.19 5.28
C LYS A 46 -2.98 15.15 4.97
N LEU A 47 -1.97 14.63 4.29
CA LEU A 47 -0.82 15.41 3.87
C LEU A 47 -0.96 15.75 2.40
N GLU A 48 -0.80 17.02 2.08
CA GLU A 48 -0.78 17.42 0.67
C GLU A 48 0.61 17.17 0.11
N ALA A 49 0.68 16.26 -0.85
CA ALA A 49 1.93 16.01 -1.54
C ALA A 49 2.06 17.07 -2.61
N THR A 50 2.83 18.11 -2.32
CA THR A 50 3.05 19.19 -3.27
C THR A 50 4.07 18.83 -4.34
N LYS A 51 4.77 17.73 -4.14
CA LYS A 51 5.82 17.32 -5.08
C LYS A 51 6.02 15.80 -5.00
N MET A 52 5.89 15.15 -6.15
CA MET A 52 6.22 13.73 -6.26
C MET A 52 7.72 13.57 -6.41
N LEU A 53 8.28 12.60 -5.72
CA LEU A 53 9.67 12.21 -5.93
C LEU A 53 9.79 11.37 -7.19
N ASN A 54 10.95 11.43 -7.82
CA ASN A 54 11.25 10.50 -8.91
C ASN A 54 11.25 9.07 -8.37
N LEU A 55 11.00 8.10 -9.25
CA LEU A 55 10.95 6.68 -8.84
C LEU A 55 12.20 6.26 -8.08
N ASN A 56 13.35 6.82 -8.45
CA ASN A 56 14.61 6.45 -7.81
C ASN A 56 14.86 7.17 -6.48
N ASP A 57 14.08 8.21 -6.18
CA ASP A 57 14.26 9.00 -4.98
C ASP A 57 13.36 8.55 -3.84
N ALA A 58 12.27 7.88 -4.15
CA ALA A 58 11.37 7.37 -3.12
C ALA A 58 11.89 6.05 -2.57
N PRO A 59 11.87 5.84 -1.24
CA PRO A 59 12.32 4.58 -0.65
C PRO A 59 11.54 3.36 -1.17
N VAL A 60 10.24 3.52 -1.41
CA VAL A 60 9.42 2.43 -1.95
C VAL A 60 8.43 3.01 -2.95
N THR A 61 8.32 2.35 -4.09
CA THR A 61 7.35 2.71 -5.12
C THR A 61 6.65 1.44 -5.59
N LEU A 62 5.32 1.47 -5.62
CA LEU A 62 4.53 0.41 -6.26
C LEU A 62 4.05 0.96 -7.59
N GLY A 63 4.40 0.29 -8.67
CA GLY A 63 4.02 0.71 -10.00
C GLY A 63 2.96 -0.21 -10.60
N PHE A 64 2.05 0.38 -11.36
CA PHE A 64 0.96 -0.35 -12.01
C PHE A 64 0.87 0.05 -13.47
N ASN A 65 0.87 -0.93 -14.36
CA ASN A 65 0.75 -0.70 -15.79
C ASN A 65 -0.69 -0.85 -16.29
N LYS A 66 -1.58 -1.35 -15.46
CA LYS A 66 -2.98 -1.55 -15.79
C LYS A 66 -3.85 -1.28 -14.58
N VAL A 67 -5.02 -0.70 -14.82
CA VAL A 67 -6.00 -0.47 -13.76
C VAL A 67 -6.37 -1.79 -13.07
N GLU A 68 -6.51 -2.86 -13.84
CA GLU A 68 -6.90 -4.16 -13.31
C GLU A 68 -5.90 -4.67 -12.25
N SER A 69 -4.62 -4.42 -12.46
CA SER A 69 -3.61 -4.83 -11.47
C SER A 69 -3.70 -4.00 -10.19
N LEU A 70 -4.05 -2.74 -10.30
CA LEU A 70 -4.29 -1.89 -9.13
C LEU A 70 -5.54 -2.36 -8.38
N ASP A 71 -6.59 -2.74 -9.11
CA ASP A 71 -7.84 -3.21 -8.50
C ASP A 71 -7.62 -4.45 -7.63
N VAL A 72 -6.73 -5.34 -8.03
CA VAL A 72 -6.39 -6.53 -7.23
C VAL A 72 -5.84 -6.11 -5.86
N VAL A 73 -4.96 -5.13 -5.84
CA VAL A 73 -4.38 -4.63 -4.59
C VAL A 73 -5.44 -3.93 -3.74
N ILE A 74 -6.29 -3.12 -4.37
CA ILE A 74 -7.36 -2.43 -3.67
C ILE A 74 -8.30 -3.42 -3.01
N GLU A 75 -8.68 -4.48 -3.70
CA GLU A 75 -9.56 -5.51 -3.13
C GLU A 75 -8.96 -6.15 -1.90
N GLN A 76 -7.67 -6.47 -1.93
CA GLN A 76 -7.00 -7.06 -0.78
C GLN A 76 -6.88 -6.07 0.38
N LEU A 77 -6.65 -4.80 0.09
CA LEU A 77 -6.59 -3.78 1.12
C LEU A 77 -7.96 -3.59 1.78
N LEU A 78 -9.03 -3.59 1.00
CA LEU A 78 -10.38 -3.48 1.54
C LEU A 78 -10.75 -4.69 2.39
N LYS A 79 -10.35 -5.88 1.95
CA LYS A 79 -10.56 -7.11 2.72
C LYS A 79 -9.83 -7.03 4.06
N LEU A 80 -8.58 -6.61 4.04
CA LEU A 80 -7.80 -6.47 5.27
C LEU A 80 -8.44 -5.47 6.22
N ARG A 81 -8.90 -4.33 5.69
CA ARG A 81 -9.58 -3.33 6.50
C ARG A 81 -10.83 -3.89 7.15
N HIS A 82 -11.61 -4.67 6.41
CA HIS A 82 -12.82 -5.31 6.91
C HIS A 82 -12.49 -6.26 8.06
N ILE A 83 -11.44 -7.05 7.91
CA ILE A 83 -11.00 -7.99 8.95
C ILE A 83 -10.52 -7.25 10.20
N MET A 84 -9.69 -6.23 10.01
CA MET A 84 -9.12 -5.47 11.13
C MET A 84 -10.17 -4.67 11.89
N SER A 85 -11.25 -4.30 11.23
CA SER A 85 -12.35 -3.59 11.92
C SER A 85 -13.28 -4.52 12.69
N GLY A 86 -12.99 -5.83 12.70
CA GLY A 86 -13.77 -6.80 13.45
C GLY A 86 -15.01 -7.30 12.75
N GLU A 87 -15.14 -7.02 11.48
CA GLU A 87 -16.31 -7.43 10.70
C GLU A 87 -16.06 -8.78 10.01
N GLY A 88 -17.14 -9.49 9.71
CA GLY A 88 -17.08 -10.75 9.00
C GLY A 88 -16.63 -11.91 9.86
N GLU A 89 -16.66 -13.11 9.28
CA GLU A 89 -16.20 -14.31 9.94
C GLU A 89 -15.05 -14.91 9.15
N TYR A 90 -13.94 -15.12 9.83
CA TYR A 90 -12.73 -15.64 9.23
C TYR A 90 -12.10 -16.68 10.14
N GLU A 91 -11.36 -17.61 9.54
CA GLU A 91 -10.59 -18.57 10.29
C GLU A 91 -9.10 -18.33 10.02
N TRP A 92 -8.30 -18.62 11.02
CA TRP A 92 -6.85 -18.49 10.92
C TRP A 92 -6.20 -19.85 11.00
N THR A 93 -5.20 -20.07 10.14
CA THR A 93 -4.37 -21.27 10.26
C THR A 93 -3.36 -21.07 11.39
N ALA A 94 -2.68 -22.15 11.77
CA ALA A 94 -1.66 -22.08 12.80
C ALA A 94 -0.53 -21.13 12.43
N SER A 95 -0.30 -20.88 11.14
CA SER A 95 0.72 -19.94 10.68
C SER A 95 0.23 -18.50 10.59
N GLY A 96 -1.01 -18.23 10.99
CA GLY A 96 -1.59 -16.88 10.93
C GLY A 96 -2.23 -16.55 9.60
N ARG A 97 -2.36 -17.50 8.70
CA ARG A 97 -2.99 -17.28 7.41
C ARG A 97 -4.51 -17.22 7.56
N ILE A 98 -5.13 -16.28 6.86
CA ILE A 98 -6.57 -16.05 6.96
C ILE A 98 -7.30 -16.86 5.88
N LEU A 99 -8.37 -17.53 6.28
CA LEU A 99 -9.24 -18.26 5.38
C LEU A 99 -10.63 -17.63 5.42
N ASP A 100 -11.24 -17.48 4.24
CA ASP A 100 -12.63 -17.03 4.18
C ASP A 100 -13.54 -18.15 4.71
N LYS A 101 -14.49 -17.73 5.56
CA LYS A 101 -15.42 -18.68 6.11
C LYS A 101 -16.79 -18.43 5.50
N ASN A 102 -17.11 -19.17 4.49
CA ASN A 102 -18.41 -19.03 3.81
C ASN A 102 -19.17 -20.31 3.87
#